data_d93d9191c5b231a503b0bfe7bc63a24c
#
_entry.id   d93d9191c5b231a503b0bfe7bc63a24c
#
_cell.length_a   1.000
_cell.length_b   1.000
_cell.length_c   1.000
_cell.angle_alpha   90.00
_cell.angle_beta   90.00
_cell.angle_gamma   90.00
#
_symmetry.space_group_name_H-M   'P 1'
#
loop_
_entity.id
_entity.type
_entity.pdbx_description
1 polymer ?
#
loop_
_entity_poly.entity_id
_entity_poly.type
_entity_poly.pdbx_seq_one_letter_code
_entity_poly.pdbx_strand_id
1 'polypeptide(L)'
;DRANGRRTATPGWYNTAEFHRLASGKGVYAKTINGDAFSKEIKEKAIELIKQDLGKVDLVVYSLAAPRRTDAEGKTWSSCLKTTDEPFTEKSLDLRNNEITEKTVEPATEEEVLSTVKVMGGEDWADWIDALKAADVLTENAVTVAYSYIGPELTYPIYYHGTIGTAKQHLQKTMSEINQAHPDVRAVISVNKGLVLSLIHISEPTRHLRIS
;
A
#
# COMPACT_ATOMS: atom_id res chain seq x y z
N ASP A 1 6.52 -11.15 -12.65
CA ASP A 1 7.09 -11.89 -13.79
C ASP A 1 7.46 -13.31 -13.39
N ARG A 2 7.22 -14.29 -14.26
CA ARG A 2 7.58 -15.69 -14.02
C ARG A 2 9.09 -15.91 -14.23
N ALA A 3 9.64 -16.93 -13.56
CA ALA A 3 10.99 -17.41 -13.86
C ALA A 3 11.09 -17.93 -15.29
N ASN A 4 12.25 -17.80 -15.88
CA ASN A 4 12.59 -18.41 -17.18
C ASN A 4 14.03 -18.92 -17.14
N GLY A 5 14.50 -19.58 -18.21
CA GLY A 5 15.84 -20.19 -18.25
C GLY A 5 17.02 -19.20 -18.13
N ARG A 6 16.76 -17.88 -18.10
CA ARG A 6 17.78 -16.84 -18.03
C ARG A 6 17.73 -16.01 -16.74
N ARG A 7 16.58 -16.00 -16.03
CA ARG A 7 16.41 -15.22 -14.79
C ARG A 7 15.40 -15.87 -13.85
N THR A 8 15.55 -15.62 -12.55
CA THR A 8 14.56 -15.96 -11.54
C THR A 8 13.33 -15.08 -11.67
N ALA A 9 12.21 -15.50 -11.08
CA ALA A 9 11.02 -14.66 -10.95
C ALA A 9 11.26 -13.56 -9.90
N THR A 10 10.34 -12.60 -9.85
CA THR A 10 10.32 -11.59 -8.77
C THR A 10 9.97 -12.23 -7.43
N PRO A 11 10.42 -11.66 -6.29
CA PRO A 11 10.04 -12.14 -4.96
C PRO A 11 8.53 -12.24 -4.78
N GLY A 12 7.77 -11.25 -5.27
CA GLY A 12 6.31 -11.24 -5.21
C GLY A 12 5.69 -12.45 -5.94
N TRP A 13 6.30 -12.89 -7.03
CA TRP A 13 5.82 -14.09 -7.74
C TRP A 13 5.97 -15.36 -6.88
N TYR A 14 7.13 -15.53 -6.24
CA TYR A 14 7.36 -16.70 -5.36
C TYR A 14 6.44 -16.68 -4.16
N ASN A 15 6.26 -15.52 -3.52
CA ASN A 15 5.34 -15.37 -2.40
C ASN A 15 3.90 -15.72 -2.79
N THR A 16 3.45 -15.23 -3.94
CA THR A 16 2.11 -15.52 -4.46
C THR A 16 1.94 -17.00 -4.80
N ALA A 17 2.94 -17.60 -5.44
CA ALA A 17 2.89 -19.04 -5.78
C ALA A 17 2.83 -19.92 -4.52
N GLU A 18 3.62 -19.61 -3.49
CA GLU A 18 3.59 -20.33 -2.21
C GLU A 18 2.29 -20.11 -1.46
N PHE A 19 1.76 -18.88 -1.46
CA PHE A 19 0.45 -18.58 -0.87
C PHE A 19 -0.66 -19.45 -1.50
N HIS A 20 -0.70 -19.53 -2.83
CA HIS A 20 -1.67 -20.36 -3.54
C HIS A 20 -1.49 -21.84 -3.22
N ARG A 21 -0.23 -22.33 -3.15
CA ARG A 21 0.05 -23.73 -2.77
C ARG A 21 -0.46 -24.05 -1.36
N LEU A 22 -0.22 -23.18 -0.40
CA LEU A 22 -0.67 -23.35 0.99
C LEU A 22 -2.20 -23.30 1.11
N ALA A 23 -2.83 -22.34 0.44
CA ALA A 23 -4.29 -22.21 0.42
C ALA A 23 -4.95 -23.46 -0.19
N SER A 24 -4.46 -23.91 -1.35
CA SER A 24 -4.94 -25.12 -2.02
C SER A 24 -4.78 -26.36 -1.13
N GLY A 25 -3.63 -26.51 -0.45
CA GLY A 25 -3.40 -27.63 0.47
C GLY A 25 -4.31 -27.64 1.70
N LYS A 26 -4.93 -26.50 2.02
CA LYS A 26 -5.92 -26.36 3.10
C LYS A 26 -7.36 -26.30 2.61
N GLY A 27 -7.60 -26.43 1.30
CA GLY A 27 -8.94 -26.27 0.73
C GLY A 27 -9.52 -24.86 0.86
N VAL A 28 -8.66 -23.83 0.99
CA VAL A 28 -9.06 -22.42 1.13
C VAL A 28 -8.99 -21.74 -0.24
N TYR A 29 -10.02 -20.96 -0.54
CA TYR A 29 -10.06 -20.15 -1.77
C TYR A 29 -8.92 -19.12 -1.79
N ALA A 30 -8.20 -19.04 -2.89
CA ALA A 30 -7.19 -18.04 -3.14
C ALA A 30 -7.06 -17.75 -4.64
N LYS A 31 -7.26 -16.51 -5.03
CA LYS A 31 -6.99 -16.02 -6.39
C LYS A 31 -6.18 -14.73 -6.34
N THR A 32 -5.39 -14.49 -7.36
CA THR A 32 -4.57 -13.29 -7.49
C THR A 32 -4.83 -12.65 -8.83
N ILE A 33 -5.06 -11.34 -8.81
CA ILE A 33 -5.10 -10.50 -10.00
C ILE A 33 -3.79 -9.73 -10.06
N ASN A 34 -3.09 -9.78 -11.18
CA ASN A 34 -1.87 -9.02 -11.40
C ASN A 34 -2.16 -7.84 -12.30
N GLY A 35 -1.92 -6.63 -11.80
CA GLY A 35 -2.16 -5.39 -12.51
C GLY A 35 -2.01 -4.18 -11.59
N ASP A 36 -2.32 -3.00 -12.10
CA ASP A 36 -2.35 -1.77 -11.33
C ASP A 36 -3.67 -1.69 -10.55
N ALA A 37 -3.58 -1.85 -9.23
CA ALA A 37 -4.75 -1.82 -8.34
C ALA A 37 -5.44 -0.44 -8.27
N PHE A 38 -4.81 0.62 -8.71
CA PHE A 38 -5.42 1.93 -8.83
C PHE A 38 -6.31 2.05 -10.08
N SER A 39 -6.09 1.20 -11.08
CA SER A 39 -6.82 1.28 -12.34
C SER A 39 -8.27 0.80 -12.22
N LYS A 40 -9.14 1.44 -12.98
CA LYS A 40 -10.55 1.05 -13.11
C LYS A 40 -10.69 -0.39 -13.61
N GLU A 41 -9.86 -0.78 -14.58
CA GLU A 41 -9.87 -2.15 -15.15
C GLU A 41 -9.67 -3.21 -14.07
N ILE A 42 -8.70 -3.03 -13.19
CA ILE A 42 -8.41 -4.00 -12.12
C ILE A 42 -9.51 -4.00 -11.06
N LYS A 43 -10.10 -2.85 -10.74
CA LYS A 43 -11.26 -2.76 -9.84
C LYS A 43 -12.45 -3.55 -10.40
N GLU A 44 -12.80 -3.33 -11.66
CA GLU A 44 -13.89 -4.03 -12.33
C GLU A 44 -13.64 -5.55 -12.39
N LYS A 45 -12.43 -5.96 -12.73
CA LYS A 45 -12.05 -7.38 -12.77
C LYS A 45 -12.11 -8.05 -11.40
N ALA A 46 -11.70 -7.34 -10.34
CA ALA A 46 -11.79 -7.84 -8.97
C ALA A 46 -13.25 -8.01 -8.54
N ILE A 47 -14.11 -7.04 -8.84
CA ILE A 47 -15.54 -7.06 -8.56
C ILE A 47 -16.22 -8.23 -9.29
N GLU A 48 -15.92 -8.41 -10.57
CA GLU A 48 -16.46 -9.53 -11.36
C GLU A 48 -16.07 -10.88 -10.76
N LEU A 49 -14.80 -11.03 -10.36
CA LEU A 49 -14.30 -12.24 -9.74
C LEU A 49 -14.97 -12.52 -8.38
N ILE A 50 -15.18 -11.48 -7.56
CA ILE A 50 -15.91 -11.61 -6.29
C ILE A 50 -17.34 -12.07 -6.55
N LYS A 51 -18.05 -11.47 -7.48
CA LYS A 51 -19.41 -11.88 -7.85
C LYS A 51 -19.48 -13.33 -8.28
N GLN A 52 -18.54 -13.75 -9.12
CA GLN A 52 -18.51 -15.08 -9.69
C GLN A 52 -18.21 -16.16 -8.65
N ASP A 53 -17.20 -15.93 -7.81
CA ASP A 53 -16.60 -16.96 -6.98
C ASP A 53 -17.09 -16.94 -5.52
N LEU A 54 -17.46 -15.76 -4.99
CA LEU A 54 -17.77 -15.55 -3.58
C LEU A 54 -19.17 -14.97 -3.34
N GLY A 55 -19.72 -14.28 -4.32
CA GLY A 55 -20.94 -13.48 -4.19
C GLY A 55 -20.66 -12.17 -3.45
N LYS A 56 -20.37 -12.24 -2.17
CA LYS A 56 -20.06 -11.08 -1.31
C LYS A 56 -18.85 -11.35 -0.42
N VAL A 57 -18.23 -10.28 0.08
CA VAL A 57 -17.11 -10.31 1.02
C VAL A 57 -17.41 -9.52 2.29
N ASP A 58 -16.88 -9.99 3.42
CA ASP A 58 -17.08 -9.42 4.75
C ASP A 58 -15.95 -8.46 5.15
N LEU A 59 -14.78 -8.63 4.53
CA LEU A 59 -13.58 -7.87 4.86
C LEU A 59 -12.85 -7.40 3.59
N VAL A 60 -12.55 -6.11 3.58
CA VAL A 60 -11.69 -5.49 2.56
C VAL A 60 -10.45 -4.92 3.23
N VAL A 61 -9.27 -5.46 2.93
CA VAL A 61 -8.00 -4.92 3.43
C VAL A 61 -7.37 -4.06 2.35
N TYR A 62 -7.31 -2.75 2.61
CA TYR A 62 -6.63 -1.79 1.76
C TYR A 62 -5.17 -1.63 2.22
N SER A 63 -4.26 -2.28 1.52
CA SER A 63 -2.83 -2.29 1.80
C SER A 63 -2.04 -2.00 0.53
N LEU A 64 -2.27 -0.83 -0.05
CA LEU A 64 -1.57 -0.38 -1.23
C LEU A 64 -0.47 0.61 -0.85
N ALA A 65 0.74 0.35 -1.33
CA ALA A 65 1.87 1.26 -1.24
C ALA A 65 2.60 1.26 -2.58
N ALA A 66 2.64 2.41 -3.21
CA ALA A 66 3.33 2.61 -4.47
C ALA A 66 4.00 3.99 -4.49
N PRO A 67 5.10 4.16 -5.23
CA PRO A 67 5.71 5.47 -5.39
C PRO A 67 4.93 6.38 -6.34
N ARG A 68 4.02 5.81 -7.13
CA ARG A 68 3.23 6.54 -8.15
C ARG A 68 1.82 5.97 -8.25
N ARG A 69 0.89 6.87 -8.62
CA ARG A 69 -0.50 6.52 -8.98
C ARG A 69 -0.91 7.33 -10.20
N THR A 70 -1.58 6.70 -11.15
CA THR A 70 -2.29 7.39 -12.23
C THR A 70 -3.77 7.46 -11.85
N ASP A 71 -4.32 8.67 -11.84
CA ASP A 71 -5.75 8.90 -11.51
C ASP A 71 -6.67 8.58 -12.70
N ALA A 72 -7.97 8.76 -12.49
CA ALA A 72 -8.99 8.49 -13.50
C ALA A 72 -8.89 9.42 -14.72
N GLU A 73 -8.32 10.61 -14.55
CA GLU A 73 -8.09 11.60 -15.60
C GLU A 73 -6.80 11.33 -16.39
N GLY A 74 -6.02 10.31 -16.00
CA GLY A 74 -4.77 9.92 -16.66
C GLY A 74 -3.55 10.71 -16.18
N LYS A 75 -3.68 11.53 -15.13
CA LYS A 75 -2.54 12.25 -14.54
C LYS A 75 -1.78 11.31 -13.58
N THR A 76 -0.47 11.25 -13.77
CA THR A 76 0.41 10.47 -12.88
C THR A 76 0.95 11.35 -11.77
N TRP A 77 0.68 10.94 -10.53
CA TRP A 77 1.18 11.54 -9.30
C TRP A 77 2.34 10.73 -8.74
N SER A 78 3.29 11.39 -8.10
CA SER A 78 4.45 10.75 -7.47
C SER A 78 4.54 11.16 -6.01
N SER A 79 4.67 10.18 -5.11
CA SER A 79 4.90 10.45 -3.70
C SER A 79 6.36 10.75 -3.40
N CYS A 80 6.60 11.57 -2.39
CA CYS A 80 7.93 11.83 -1.86
C CYS A 80 7.94 11.73 -0.34
N LEU A 81 9.13 11.51 0.23
CA LEU A 81 9.37 11.56 1.67
C LEU A 81 10.17 12.82 1.97
N LYS A 82 9.47 13.86 2.39
CA LYS A 82 10.03 15.17 2.72
C LYS A 82 9.34 15.74 3.97
N THR A 83 10.01 16.69 4.63
CA THR A 83 9.40 17.51 5.67
C THR A 83 8.36 18.46 5.07
N THR A 84 7.51 19.07 5.88
CA THR A 84 6.54 20.09 5.42
C THR A 84 6.94 21.50 5.84
N ASP A 85 7.82 21.64 6.82
CA ASP A 85 8.18 22.94 7.39
C ASP A 85 9.66 23.28 7.15
N GLU A 86 10.56 22.75 8.00
CA GLU A 86 11.98 23.04 7.96
C GLU A 86 12.81 21.83 7.51
N PRO A 87 14.01 22.04 6.97
CA PRO A 87 14.93 20.94 6.67
C PRO A 87 15.23 20.13 7.92
N PHE A 88 15.31 18.81 7.77
CA PHE A 88 15.65 17.90 8.86
C PHE A 88 16.90 17.09 8.52
N THR A 89 17.91 17.18 9.39
CA THR A 89 19.17 16.44 9.24
C THR A 89 19.26 15.37 10.31
N GLU A 90 19.50 14.13 9.90
CA GLU A 90 19.69 12.99 10.79
C GLU A 90 20.82 12.08 10.34
N LYS A 91 21.29 11.24 11.26
CA LYS A 91 22.21 10.15 10.96
C LYS A 91 21.45 9.01 10.33
N SER A 92 21.92 8.54 9.18
CA SER A 92 21.36 7.43 8.43
C SER A 92 22.38 6.30 8.33
N LEU A 93 21.95 5.07 8.67
CA LEU A 93 22.76 3.88 8.49
C LEU A 93 22.52 3.31 7.07
N ASP A 94 23.55 3.30 6.24
CA ASP A 94 23.51 2.54 4.98
C ASP A 94 23.74 1.05 5.27
N LEU A 95 22.68 0.26 5.19
CA LEU A 95 22.72 -1.18 5.46
C LEU A 95 23.54 -2.00 4.46
N ARG A 96 23.98 -1.41 3.35
CA ARG A 96 24.78 -2.09 2.33
C ARG A 96 26.26 -2.19 2.74
N ASN A 97 26.76 -1.15 3.41
CA ASN A 97 28.16 -1.02 3.81
C ASN A 97 28.36 -0.80 5.31
N ASN A 98 27.26 -0.69 6.08
CA ASN A 98 27.23 -0.39 7.51
C ASN A 98 27.90 0.95 7.88
N GLU A 99 27.83 1.93 6.98
CA GLU A 99 28.35 3.26 7.23
C GLU A 99 27.25 4.20 7.74
N ILE A 100 27.62 5.03 8.72
CA ILE A 100 26.76 6.10 9.22
C ILE A 100 27.08 7.36 8.43
N THR A 101 26.06 7.91 7.78
CA THR A 101 26.14 9.18 7.04
C THR A 101 25.13 10.18 7.60
N GLU A 102 25.38 11.46 7.44
CA GLU A 102 24.35 12.49 7.68
C GLU A 102 23.54 12.70 6.41
N LYS A 103 22.24 12.76 6.57
CA LYS A 103 21.32 12.98 5.48
C LYS A 103 20.35 14.11 5.83
N THR A 104 20.32 15.14 4.99
CA THR A 104 19.35 16.23 5.10
C THR A 104 18.18 15.97 4.18
N VAL A 105 16.98 16.12 4.71
CA VAL A 105 15.72 16.05 3.99
C VAL A 105 15.16 17.46 3.91
N GLU A 106 15.02 17.98 2.70
CA GLU A 106 14.50 19.31 2.43
C GLU A 106 12.96 19.35 2.50
N PRO A 107 12.37 20.52 2.80
CA PRO A 107 10.92 20.69 2.76
C PRO A 107 10.33 20.41 1.39
N ALA A 108 9.11 19.89 1.39
CA ALA A 108 8.33 19.68 0.19
C ALA A 108 7.67 20.98 -0.28
N THR A 109 7.51 21.12 -1.58
CA THR A 109 6.61 22.11 -2.16
C THR A 109 5.15 21.70 -1.93
N GLU A 110 4.22 22.65 -2.04
CA GLU A 110 2.78 22.36 -1.96
C GLU A 110 2.34 21.31 -2.99
N GLU A 111 2.91 21.35 -4.20
CA GLU A 111 2.63 20.38 -5.25
C GLU A 111 3.13 18.97 -4.87
N GLU A 112 4.30 18.85 -4.24
CA GLU A 112 4.84 17.57 -3.76
C GLU A 112 4.00 17.01 -2.61
N VAL A 113 3.51 17.87 -1.70
CA VAL A 113 2.56 17.47 -0.64
C VAL A 113 1.27 16.96 -1.26
N LEU A 114 0.65 17.72 -2.16
CA LEU A 114 -0.57 17.31 -2.86
C LEU A 114 -0.36 15.99 -3.62
N SER A 115 0.74 15.88 -4.35
CA SER A 115 1.07 14.67 -5.11
C SER A 115 1.21 13.45 -4.20
N THR A 116 1.83 13.61 -3.02
CA THR A 116 1.94 12.54 -2.03
C THR A 116 0.57 12.14 -1.46
N VAL A 117 -0.30 13.11 -1.18
CA VAL A 117 -1.69 12.86 -0.76
C VAL A 117 -2.47 12.10 -1.83
N LYS A 118 -2.33 12.46 -3.10
CA LYS A 118 -2.98 11.77 -4.23
C LYS A 118 -2.54 10.30 -4.36
N VAL A 119 -1.28 9.98 -4.03
CA VAL A 119 -0.76 8.60 -4.09
C VAL A 119 -1.07 7.80 -2.83
N MET A 120 -0.89 8.39 -1.65
CA MET A 120 -0.85 7.67 -0.36
C MET A 120 -1.99 8.05 0.59
N GLY A 121 -2.85 8.97 0.20
CA GLY A 121 -4.05 9.35 0.94
C GLY A 121 -5.18 8.34 0.80
N GLY A 122 -6.39 8.76 1.13
CA GLY A 122 -7.56 7.88 1.17
C GLY A 122 -8.41 7.85 -0.09
N GLU A 123 -8.12 8.69 -1.10
CA GLU A 123 -8.97 8.83 -2.28
C GLU A 123 -9.25 7.49 -2.97
N ASP A 124 -8.22 6.74 -3.31
CA ASP A 124 -8.38 5.44 -3.96
C ASP A 124 -9.06 4.38 -3.07
N TRP A 125 -8.87 4.48 -1.75
CA TRP A 125 -9.59 3.62 -0.81
C TRP A 125 -11.10 3.89 -0.86
N ALA A 126 -11.50 5.16 -0.89
CA ALA A 126 -12.91 5.52 -1.08
C ALA A 126 -13.43 4.99 -2.43
N ASP A 127 -12.69 5.21 -3.52
CA ASP A 127 -13.05 4.71 -4.86
C ASP A 127 -13.28 3.18 -4.85
N TRP A 128 -12.44 2.42 -4.15
CA TRP A 128 -12.63 0.98 -3.99
C TRP A 128 -13.92 0.65 -3.26
N ILE A 129 -14.22 1.31 -2.14
CA ILE A 129 -15.42 1.03 -1.35
C ILE A 129 -16.67 1.43 -2.12
N ASP A 130 -16.68 2.58 -2.78
CA ASP A 130 -17.78 3.02 -3.63
C ASP A 130 -18.06 2.03 -4.76
N ALA A 131 -17.01 1.56 -5.44
CA ALA A 131 -17.15 0.58 -6.51
C ALA A 131 -17.70 -0.78 -6.01
N LEU A 132 -17.21 -1.26 -4.87
CA LEU A 132 -17.66 -2.51 -4.26
C LEU A 132 -19.13 -2.40 -3.78
N LYS A 133 -19.52 -1.25 -3.20
CA LYS A 133 -20.89 -0.95 -2.79
C LYS A 133 -21.82 -0.87 -3.98
N ALA A 134 -21.47 -0.11 -5.02
CA ALA A 134 -22.25 0.02 -6.23
C ALA A 134 -22.49 -1.32 -6.94
N ALA A 135 -21.54 -2.25 -6.78
CA ALA A 135 -21.62 -3.59 -7.34
C ALA A 135 -22.38 -4.61 -6.47
N ASP A 136 -22.80 -4.23 -5.26
CA ASP A 136 -23.47 -5.08 -4.25
C ASP A 136 -22.66 -6.35 -3.89
N VAL A 137 -21.34 -6.20 -3.70
CA VAL A 137 -20.43 -7.31 -3.36
C VAL A 137 -19.90 -7.24 -1.92
N LEU A 138 -20.42 -6.33 -1.10
CA LEU A 138 -20.14 -6.29 0.34
C LEU A 138 -21.32 -6.89 1.13
N THR A 139 -21.01 -7.64 2.18
CA THR A 139 -22.03 -8.10 3.12
C THR A 139 -22.54 -6.93 3.97
N GLU A 140 -23.69 -7.12 4.60
CA GLU A 140 -24.16 -6.19 5.62
C GLU A 140 -23.20 -6.18 6.81
N ASN A 141 -22.81 -4.97 7.25
CA ASN A 141 -21.77 -4.75 8.27
C ASN A 141 -20.35 -5.20 7.87
N ALA A 142 -20.05 -5.22 6.58
CA ALA A 142 -18.69 -5.46 6.09
C ALA A 142 -17.68 -4.50 6.73
N VAL A 143 -16.47 -4.98 6.97
CA VAL A 143 -15.38 -4.18 7.53
C VAL A 143 -14.37 -3.86 6.43
N THR A 144 -13.93 -2.60 6.37
CA THR A 144 -12.77 -2.24 5.55
C THR A 144 -11.65 -1.68 6.42
N VAL A 145 -10.43 -2.15 6.19
CA VAL A 145 -9.25 -1.79 6.98
C VAL A 145 -8.18 -1.21 6.07
N ALA A 146 -7.81 0.05 6.28
CA ALA A 146 -6.63 0.62 5.65
C ALA A 146 -5.41 0.51 6.57
N TYR A 147 -4.27 0.05 6.03
CA TYR A 147 -3.02 0.00 6.79
C TYR A 147 -2.32 1.34 6.79
N SER A 148 -1.83 1.73 7.95
CA SER A 148 -1.11 2.98 8.18
C SER A 148 0.15 2.75 9.02
N TYR A 149 1.03 3.76 8.99
CA TYR A 149 2.26 3.81 9.75
C TYR A 149 2.59 5.26 10.10
N ILE A 150 3.01 5.54 11.32
CA ILE A 150 3.38 6.89 11.77
C ILE A 150 4.85 7.03 12.18
N GLY A 151 5.56 5.91 12.32
CA GLY A 151 6.95 5.88 12.79
C GLY A 151 7.12 6.09 14.30
N PRO A 152 8.33 5.89 14.83
CA PRO A 152 8.70 6.30 16.17
C PRO A 152 8.91 7.82 16.23
N GLU A 153 8.88 8.38 17.43
CA GLU A 153 9.05 9.81 17.68
C GLU A 153 10.31 10.40 17.03
N LEU A 154 11.40 9.63 17.03
CA LEU A 154 12.67 9.98 16.37
C LEU A 154 12.50 10.35 14.90
N THR A 155 11.54 9.74 14.21
CA THR A 155 11.30 9.94 12.77
C THR A 155 10.10 10.85 12.49
N TYR A 156 9.47 11.44 13.51
CA TYR A 156 8.31 12.31 13.35
C TYR A 156 8.53 13.46 12.36
N PRO A 157 9.69 14.14 12.32
CA PRO A 157 9.90 15.23 11.37
C PRO A 157 9.69 14.85 9.90
N ILE A 158 10.04 13.63 9.52
CA ILE A 158 9.91 13.13 8.14
C ILE A 158 8.67 12.26 7.90
N TYR A 159 8.10 11.63 8.95
CA TYR A 159 6.91 10.79 8.81
C TYR A 159 5.66 11.50 9.28
N TYR A 160 5.56 11.84 10.55
CA TYR A 160 4.35 12.41 11.14
C TYR A 160 4.12 13.86 10.72
N HIS A 161 5.19 14.69 10.73
CA HIS A 161 5.19 16.10 10.31
C HIS A 161 5.69 16.29 8.88
N GLY A 162 5.66 15.26 8.05
CA GLY A 162 6.09 15.30 6.65
C GLY A 162 4.96 15.03 5.67
N THR A 163 5.32 14.91 4.42
CA THR A 163 4.38 14.66 3.30
C THR A 163 3.55 13.39 3.52
N ILE A 164 4.15 12.33 4.08
CA ILE A 164 3.46 11.07 4.39
C ILE A 164 2.47 11.28 5.53
N GLY A 165 2.82 12.05 6.57
CA GLY A 165 1.91 12.39 7.66
C GLY A 165 0.66 13.11 7.15
N THR A 166 0.82 14.08 6.26
CA THR A 166 -0.30 14.78 5.59
C THR A 166 -1.19 13.79 4.82
N ALA A 167 -0.58 12.86 4.07
CA ALA A 167 -1.34 11.82 3.37
C ALA A 167 -2.09 10.90 4.36
N LYS A 168 -1.53 10.60 5.54
CA LYS A 168 -2.19 9.79 6.58
C LYS A 168 -3.33 10.54 7.28
N GLN A 169 -3.22 11.86 7.45
CA GLN A 169 -4.34 12.69 7.90
C GLN A 169 -5.49 12.67 6.89
N HIS A 170 -5.18 12.76 5.59
CA HIS A 170 -6.18 12.59 4.53
C HIS A 170 -6.83 11.20 4.58
N LEU A 171 -6.06 10.13 4.79
CA LEU A 171 -6.59 8.78 4.95
C LEU A 171 -7.57 8.69 6.14
N GLN A 172 -7.24 9.35 7.26
CA GLN A 172 -8.10 9.40 8.45
C GLN A 172 -9.41 10.17 8.18
N LYS A 173 -9.34 11.27 7.45
CA LYS A 173 -10.51 12.02 7.00
C LYS A 173 -11.40 11.13 6.12
N THR A 174 -10.81 10.46 5.14
CA THR A 174 -11.52 9.53 4.25
C THR A 174 -12.20 8.39 5.01
N MET A 175 -11.57 7.84 6.05
CA MET A 175 -12.22 6.84 6.93
C MET A 175 -13.54 7.36 7.49
N SER A 176 -13.55 8.60 7.98
CA SER A 176 -14.76 9.23 8.53
C SER A 176 -15.81 9.46 7.45
N GLU A 177 -15.39 9.86 6.25
CA GLU A 177 -16.27 10.07 5.10
C GLU A 177 -16.90 8.75 4.63
N ILE A 178 -16.14 7.65 4.54
CA ILE A 178 -16.67 6.31 4.22
C ILE A 178 -17.72 5.89 5.25
N ASN A 179 -17.43 6.04 6.55
CA ASN A 179 -18.38 5.68 7.62
C ASN A 179 -19.67 6.51 7.59
N GLN A 180 -19.60 7.75 7.10
CA GLN A 180 -20.77 8.60 6.94
C GLN A 180 -21.58 8.26 5.68
N ALA A 181 -20.89 8.01 4.56
CA ALA A 181 -21.50 7.72 3.28
C ALA A 181 -22.13 6.30 3.23
N HIS A 182 -21.51 5.35 3.92
CA HIS A 182 -21.89 3.93 3.95
C HIS A 182 -22.07 3.44 5.37
N PRO A 183 -23.20 3.74 6.06
CA PRO A 183 -23.42 3.36 7.47
C PRO A 183 -23.44 1.84 7.73
N ASP A 184 -23.62 1.03 6.69
CA ASP A 184 -23.56 -0.42 6.70
C ASP A 184 -22.17 -0.99 6.43
N VAL A 185 -21.15 -0.14 6.29
CA VAL A 185 -19.74 -0.52 6.15
C VAL A 185 -18.95 0.12 7.29
N ARG A 186 -18.15 -0.67 7.98
CA ARG A 186 -17.28 -0.17 9.05
C ARG A 186 -15.86 0.05 8.52
N ALA A 187 -15.48 1.29 8.26
CA ALA A 187 -14.12 1.67 7.90
C ALA A 187 -13.27 1.93 9.14
N VAL A 188 -12.07 1.34 9.20
CA VAL A 188 -11.09 1.52 10.27
C VAL A 188 -9.68 1.66 9.71
N ILE A 189 -8.78 2.29 10.45
CA ILE A 189 -7.36 2.38 10.12
C ILE A 189 -6.58 1.56 11.14
N SER A 190 -5.73 0.65 10.66
CA SER A 190 -4.79 -0.09 11.48
C SER A 190 -3.41 0.57 11.40
N VAL A 191 -2.99 1.20 12.49
CA VAL A 191 -1.63 1.75 12.61
C VAL A 191 -0.69 0.62 12.98
N ASN A 192 0.07 0.18 12.00
CA ASN A 192 0.94 -0.98 12.15
C ASN A 192 2.37 -0.55 12.54
N LYS A 193 3.08 -1.49 13.17
CA LYS A 193 4.51 -1.32 13.47
C LYS A 193 5.35 -1.59 12.22
N GLY A 194 6.29 -0.68 11.91
CA GLY A 194 7.28 -0.92 10.88
C GLY A 194 8.32 -1.92 11.38
N LEU A 195 8.51 -3.01 10.67
CA LEU A 195 9.53 -4.01 10.95
C LEU A 195 10.47 -4.12 9.75
N VAL A 196 11.76 -3.88 10.00
CA VAL A 196 12.81 -4.21 9.03
C VAL A 196 13.22 -5.67 9.29
N LEU A 197 12.66 -6.59 8.54
CA LEU A 197 12.93 -8.01 8.70
C LEU A 197 14.17 -8.42 7.90
N SER A 198 14.17 -8.22 6.60
CA SER A 198 15.30 -8.48 5.74
C SER A 198 15.06 -7.89 4.35
N LEU A 199 15.56 -6.71 4.11
CA LEU A 199 15.45 -6.07 2.79
C LEU A 199 16.18 -6.87 1.71
N ILE A 200 17.26 -7.58 2.05
CA ILE A 200 18.01 -8.43 1.14
C ILE A 200 17.16 -9.59 0.64
N HIS A 201 16.37 -10.21 1.50
CA HIS A 201 15.50 -11.33 1.13
C HIS A 201 14.27 -10.91 0.32
N ILE A 202 13.80 -9.68 0.52
CA ILE A 202 12.61 -9.16 -0.17
C ILE A 202 12.97 -8.56 -1.52
N SER A 203 14.07 -7.79 -1.60
CA SER A 203 14.43 -7.04 -2.80
C SER A 203 15.41 -7.77 -3.73
N GLU A 204 16.28 -8.63 -3.18
CA GLU A 204 17.32 -9.30 -3.95
C GLU A 204 17.53 -10.77 -3.50
N PRO A 205 16.59 -11.67 -3.74
CA PRO A 205 16.74 -13.08 -3.35
C PRO A 205 17.93 -13.77 -4.02
N THR A 206 18.46 -13.20 -5.11
CA THR A 206 19.63 -13.72 -5.83
C THR A 206 20.96 -13.40 -5.15
N ARG A 207 21.04 -12.42 -4.25
CA ARG A 207 22.28 -12.16 -3.48
C ARG A 207 22.56 -13.22 -2.43
N HIS A 208 21.54 -13.89 -1.94
CA HIS A 208 21.72 -15.00 -0.99
C HIS A 208 22.52 -16.17 -1.58
N LEU A 209 22.43 -16.40 -2.87
CA LEU A 209 23.16 -17.47 -3.57
C LEU A 209 24.63 -17.13 -3.83
N ARG A 210 25.09 -15.89 -3.54
CA ARG A 210 26.48 -15.45 -3.70
C ARG A 210 27.30 -15.46 -2.42
N ILE A 211 26.68 -15.71 -1.28
CA ILE A 211 27.35 -15.70 0.04
C ILE A 211 27.60 -17.13 0.57
N SER A 212 27.11 -18.15 -0.13
CA SER A 212 27.33 -19.57 0.20
C SER A 212 28.42 -20.18 -0.66
#